data_911af0cbac0c9f1dd185662ead2259c3
#
_entry.id   911af0cbac0c9f1dd185662ead2259c3
#
_cell.length_a   1.000
_cell.length_b   1.000
_cell.length_c   1.000
_cell.angle_alpha   90.00
_cell.angle_beta   90.00
_cell.angle_gamma   90.00
#
_symmetry.space_group_name_H-M   'P 1'
#
loop_
_entity.id
_entity.type
_entity.pdbx_description
1 polymer ?
#
loop_
_entity_poly.entity_id
_entity_poly.type
_entity_poly.pdbx_seq_one_letter_code
_entity_poly.pdbx_strand_id
1 'polypeptide(L)'
;RLQLSSLLELSEDEGQLIIQLALEQSHGTAIESLQLFTEIYGAFAGNLALTGLCRGGVYIAGGIAPRILHYLKMGRFIQAFHNKGRFTGLMHEIPLFVILNTQVGLLGAETEAQRLLSNQLQNLLAVDSSTNTNA
;
A
#
# COMPACT_ATOMS: atom_id res chain seq x y z
N ARG A 1 -28.37 17.81 -11.22
CA ARG A 1 -27.19 16.98 -10.85
C ARG A 1 -27.70 15.59 -10.55
N LEU A 2 -27.21 14.56 -11.27
CA LEU A 2 -27.52 13.16 -10.97
C LEU A 2 -27.02 12.84 -9.54
N GLN A 3 -27.81 12.02 -8.82
CA GLN A 3 -27.37 11.53 -7.51
C GLN A 3 -26.20 10.56 -7.71
N LEU A 4 -25.30 10.48 -6.74
CA LEU A 4 -24.10 9.61 -6.80
C LEU A 4 -24.50 8.15 -7.08
N SER A 5 -25.58 7.65 -6.47
CA SER A 5 -26.12 6.32 -6.69
C SER A 5 -26.41 6.02 -8.16
N SER A 6 -27.06 6.95 -8.87
CA SER A 6 -27.36 6.77 -10.30
C SER A 6 -26.12 6.79 -11.20
N LEU A 7 -25.05 7.47 -10.79
CA LEU A 7 -23.77 7.46 -11.50
C LEU A 7 -23.01 6.15 -11.26
N LEU A 8 -23.09 5.60 -10.06
CA LEU A 8 -22.44 4.33 -9.70
C LEU A 8 -23.04 3.16 -10.44
N GLU A 9 -24.40 3.12 -10.60
CA GLU A 9 -25.08 2.08 -11.36
C GLU A 9 -24.65 2.01 -12.85
N LEU A 10 -24.11 3.08 -13.40
CA LEU A 10 -23.64 3.18 -14.78
C LEU A 10 -22.15 2.85 -14.93
N SER A 11 -21.44 2.60 -13.86
CA SER A 11 -19.98 2.38 -13.86
C SER A 11 -19.64 0.91 -13.63
N GLU A 12 -18.72 0.36 -14.43
CA GLU A 12 -18.13 -0.97 -14.21
C GLU A 12 -17.17 -1.00 -13.00
N ASP A 13 -16.60 0.16 -12.62
CA ASP A 13 -15.70 0.30 -11.46
C ASP A 13 -16.12 1.52 -10.61
N GLU A 14 -17.01 1.27 -9.65
CA GLU A 14 -17.55 2.26 -8.73
C GLU A 14 -16.45 2.97 -7.93
N GLY A 15 -15.40 2.23 -7.54
CA GLY A 15 -14.28 2.80 -6.77
C GLY A 15 -13.49 3.82 -7.58
N GLN A 16 -13.22 3.53 -8.86
CA GLN A 16 -12.56 4.48 -9.74
C GLN A 16 -13.40 5.72 -10.00
N LEU A 17 -14.71 5.55 -10.20
CA LEU A 17 -15.63 6.66 -10.41
C LEU A 17 -15.67 7.59 -9.18
N ILE A 18 -15.77 7.04 -7.96
CA ILE A 18 -15.73 7.84 -6.72
C ILE A 18 -14.44 8.65 -6.64
N ILE A 19 -13.29 8.02 -6.89
CA ILE A 19 -11.98 8.68 -6.88
C ILE A 19 -11.97 9.81 -7.91
N GLN A 20 -12.42 9.57 -9.13
CA GLN A 20 -12.46 10.57 -10.20
C GLN A 20 -13.33 11.76 -9.83
N LEU A 21 -14.58 11.52 -9.41
CA LEU A 21 -15.52 12.58 -9.00
C LEU A 21 -15.00 13.41 -7.81
N ALA A 22 -14.27 12.78 -6.89
CA ALA A 22 -13.64 13.45 -5.77
C ALA A 22 -12.45 14.32 -6.21
N LEU A 23 -11.59 13.80 -7.09
CA LEU A 23 -10.42 14.54 -7.60
C LEU A 23 -10.83 15.74 -8.46
N GLU A 24 -11.88 15.61 -9.26
CA GLU A 24 -12.47 16.70 -10.04
C GLU A 24 -13.27 17.70 -9.20
N GLN A 25 -13.43 17.42 -7.89
CA GLN A 25 -14.26 18.20 -6.96
C GLN A 25 -15.70 18.42 -7.47
N SER A 26 -16.18 17.50 -8.28
CA SER A 26 -17.46 17.60 -8.96
C SER A 26 -18.65 17.13 -8.12
N HIS A 27 -18.39 16.29 -7.08
CA HIS A 27 -19.45 15.71 -6.26
C HIS A 27 -19.08 15.65 -4.76
N GLY A 28 -19.83 16.36 -3.91
CA GLY A 28 -19.56 16.49 -2.47
C GLY A 28 -19.49 15.15 -1.73
N THR A 29 -20.46 14.25 -1.97
CA THR A 29 -20.48 12.93 -1.32
C THR A 29 -19.29 12.07 -1.74
N ALA A 30 -18.80 12.17 -2.98
CA ALA A 30 -17.60 11.46 -3.42
C ALA A 30 -16.35 11.97 -2.70
N ILE A 31 -16.25 13.29 -2.49
CA ILE A 31 -15.18 13.92 -1.73
C ILE A 31 -15.19 13.42 -0.28
N GLU A 32 -16.34 13.43 0.38
CA GLU A 32 -16.49 12.95 1.77
C GLU A 32 -16.14 11.47 1.89
N SER A 33 -16.61 10.63 0.95
CA SER A 33 -16.31 9.20 0.90
C SER A 33 -14.81 8.95 0.76
N LEU A 34 -14.13 9.69 -0.11
CA LEU A 34 -12.68 9.54 -0.28
C LEU A 34 -11.90 10.04 0.94
N GLN A 35 -12.38 11.11 1.59
CA GLN A 35 -11.80 11.59 2.85
C GLN A 35 -11.94 10.57 3.98
N LEU A 36 -13.11 9.95 4.13
CA LEU A 36 -13.34 8.89 5.10
C LEU A 36 -12.47 7.66 4.81
N PHE A 37 -12.37 7.27 3.54
CA PHE A 37 -11.48 6.19 3.12
C PHE A 37 -10.03 6.47 3.52
N THR A 38 -9.52 7.67 3.27
CA THR A 38 -8.13 8.02 3.62
C THR A 38 -7.89 8.03 5.12
N GLU A 39 -8.88 8.43 5.93
CA GLU A 39 -8.81 8.38 7.39
C GLU A 39 -8.73 6.93 7.90
N ILE A 40 -9.63 6.06 7.44
CA ILE A 40 -9.62 4.63 7.78
C ILE A 40 -8.30 3.97 7.34
N TYR A 41 -7.83 4.30 6.13
CA TYR A 41 -6.58 3.77 5.59
C TYR A 41 -5.37 4.18 6.45
N GLY A 42 -5.32 5.44 6.89
CA GLY A 42 -4.30 5.93 7.82
C GLY A 42 -4.35 5.23 9.17
N ALA A 43 -5.56 5.07 9.74
CA ALA A 43 -5.76 4.36 10.99
C ALA A 43 -5.29 2.90 10.91
N PHE A 44 -5.63 2.21 9.82
CA PHE A 44 -5.21 0.83 9.58
C PHE A 44 -3.69 0.69 9.42
N ALA A 45 -3.08 1.54 8.58
CA ALA A 45 -1.63 1.57 8.40
C ALA A 45 -0.89 1.83 9.72
N GLY A 46 -1.41 2.74 10.56
CA GLY A 46 -0.87 3.00 11.89
C GLY A 46 -0.99 1.81 12.85
N ASN A 47 -2.08 1.03 12.77
CA ASN A 47 -2.23 -0.18 13.57
C ASN A 47 -1.20 -1.25 13.17
N LEU A 48 -0.97 -1.43 11.86
CA LEU A 48 0.07 -2.34 11.37
C LEU A 48 1.47 -1.88 11.80
N ALA A 49 1.74 -0.58 11.73
CA ALA A 49 3.01 -0.01 12.17
C ALA A 49 3.30 -0.29 13.64
N LEU A 50 2.29 -0.20 14.51
CA LEU A 50 2.40 -0.55 15.93
C LEU A 50 2.62 -2.04 16.15
N THR A 51 1.85 -2.88 15.44
CA THR A 51 1.96 -4.34 15.55
C THR A 51 3.35 -4.84 15.18
N GLY A 52 3.95 -4.28 14.12
CA GLY A 52 5.26 -4.65 13.61
C GLY A 52 6.42 -3.86 14.23
N LEU A 53 6.16 -2.84 15.06
CA LEU A 53 7.18 -1.87 15.52
C LEU A 53 8.09 -1.39 14.39
N CYS A 54 7.48 -0.98 13.28
CA CYS A 54 8.13 -0.72 11.99
C CYS A 54 9.03 0.53 11.98
N ARG A 55 10.08 0.58 12.81
CA ARG A 55 10.98 1.74 12.91
C ARG A 55 11.68 2.10 11.61
N GLY A 56 11.86 1.14 10.71
CA GLY A 56 12.42 1.37 9.37
C GLY A 56 11.46 2.05 8.39
N GLY A 57 10.19 2.20 8.76
CA GLY A 57 9.16 2.86 7.98
C GLY A 57 8.03 1.95 7.50
N VAL A 58 6.94 2.59 7.08
CA VAL A 58 5.78 1.95 6.47
C VAL A 58 5.70 2.38 5.01
N TYR A 59 5.58 1.41 4.11
CA TYR A 59 5.53 1.63 2.67
C TYR A 59 4.12 1.33 2.16
N ILE A 60 3.44 2.36 1.68
CA ILE A 60 2.12 2.25 1.07
C ILE A 60 2.32 2.00 -0.42
N ALA A 61 1.91 0.83 -0.89
CA ALA A 61 2.06 0.41 -2.28
C ALA A 61 0.70 0.02 -2.92
N GLY A 62 0.70 -0.15 -4.23
CA GLY A 62 -0.48 -0.56 -5.00
C GLY A 62 -1.05 0.56 -5.87
N GLY A 63 -2.12 0.26 -6.62
CA GLY A 63 -2.67 1.16 -7.63
C GLY A 63 -3.46 2.35 -7.10
N ILE A 64 -3.97 2.29 -5.87
CA ILE A 64 -4.84 3.34 -5.28
C ILE A 64 -4.01 4.51 -4.75
N ALA A 65 -2.97 4.24 -3.96
CA ALA A 65 -2.21 5.27 -3.25
C ALA A 65 -1.61 6.35 -4.16
N PRO A 66 -1.00 6.04 -5.31
CA PRO A 66 -0.52 7.05 -6.24
C PRO A 66 -1.62 7.96 -6.79
N ARG A 67 -2.80 7.42 -7.06
CA ARG A 67 -3.96 8.16 -7.60
C ARG A 67 -4.52 9.16 -6.61
N ILE A 68 -4.54 8.82 -5.33
CA ILE A 68 -5.09 9.65 -4.26
C ILE A 68 -4.02 10.37 -3.44
N LEU A 69 -2.79 10.48 -3.97
CA LEU A 69 -1.64 11.04 -3.24
C LEU A 69 -1.93 12.43 -2.63
N HIS A 70 -2.69 13.26 -3.34
CA HIS A 70 -3.11 14.56 -2.83
C HIS A 70 -3.92 14.42 -1.54
N TYR A 71 -4.90 13.51 -1.50
CA TYR A 71 -5.72 13.24 -0.31
C TYR A 71 -4.92 12.64 0.84
N LEU A 72 -3.93 11.77 0.55
CA LEU A 72 -3.03 11.24 1.57
C LEU A 72 -2.21 12.34 2.24
N LYS A 73 -1.85 13.39 1.48
CA LYS A 73 -1.12 14.56 1.98
C LYS A 73 -1.99 15.60 2.69
N MET A 74 -3.31 15.61 2.49
CA MET A 74 -4.23 16.61 3.07
C MET A 74 -4.40 16.53 4.60
N GLY A 75 -3.76 15.57 5.26
CA GLY A 75 -3.65 15.54 6.71
C GLY A 75 -4.51 14.48 7.40
N ARG A 76 -5.73 14.13 6.93
CA ARG A 76 -6.59 13.13 7.59
C ARG A 76 -5.93 11.76 7.71
N PHE A 77 -5.29 11.31 6.64
CA PHE A 77 -4.53 10.06 6.63
C PHE A 77 -3.41 10.07 7.67
N ILE A 78 -2.58 11.12 7.65
CA ILE A 78 -1.42 11.26 8.53
C ILE A 78 -1.86 11.41 9.98
N GLN A 79 -2.91 12.20 10.24
CA GLN A 79 -3.49 12.34 11.58
C GLN A 79 -3.99 11.00 12.13
N ALA A 80 -4.74 10.24 11.32
CA ALA A 80 -5.25 8.92 11.71
C ALA A 80 -4.13 7.88 11.91
N PHE A 81 -3.07 7.95 11.11
CA PHE A 81 -1.86 7.14 11.28
C PHE A 81 -1.19 7.40 12.63
N HIS A 82 -1.01 8.67 13.00
CA HIS A 82 -0.36 9.06 14.25
C HIS A 82 -1.26 8.93 15.49
N ASN A 83 -2.59 9.02 15.34
CA ASN A 83 -3.53 9.00 16.46
C ASN A 83 -3.64 7.61 17.10
N LYS A 84 -2.64 7.28 17.94
CA LYS A 84 -2.52 5.99 18.65
C LYS A 84 -2.40 6.18 20.17
N GLY A 85 -3.08 7.19 20.70
CA GLY A 85 -3.11 7.47 22.14
C GLY A 85 -1.70 7.62 22.72
N ARG A 86 -1.36 6.84 23.73
CA ARG A 86 -0.04 6.87 24.38
C ARG A 86 1.15 6.59 23.45
N PHE A 87 0.92 5.98 22.29
CA PHE A 87 1.95 5.66 21.30
C PHE A 87 2.13 6.73 20.22
N THR A 88 1.39 7.84 20.28
CA THR A 88 1.48 8.92 19.29
C THR A 88 2.92 9.43 19.11
N GLY A 89 3.70 9.57 20.19
CA GLY A 89 5.10 9.97 20.09
C GLY A 89 5.93 9.00 19.25
N LEU A 90 5.80 7.70 19.50
CA LEU A 90 6.47 6.65 18.71
C LEU A 90 6.04 6.69 17.24
N MET A 91 4.76 6.92 16.98
CA MET A 91 4.24 6.98 15.60
C MET A 91 4.83 8.13 14.78
N HIS A 92 5.19 9.25 15.42
CA HIS A 92 5.86 10.36 14.75
C HIS A 92 7.30 10.05 14.33
N GLU A 93 7.94 9.05 14.97
CA GLU A 93 9.28 8.58 14.60
C GLU A 93 9.28 7.59 13.43
N ILE A 94 8.12 7.05 13.07
CA ILE A 94 8.00 6.04 12.00
C ILE A 94 7.85 6.75 10.64
N PRO A 95 8.83 6.61 9.72
CA PRO A 95 8.72 7.18 8.39
C PRO A 95 7.59 6.53 7.59
N LEU A 96 6.88 7.33 6.81
CA LEU A 96 5.78 6.88 5.97
C LEU A 96 6.07 7.23 4.51
N PHE A 97 6.06 6.22 3.64
CA PHE A 97 6.38 6.35 2.24
C PHE A 97 5.23 5.88 1.35
N VAL A 98 5.00 6.58 0.24
CA VAL A 98 4.10 6.12 -0.82
C VAL A 98 4.94 5.71 -2.02
N ILE A 99 4.81 4.45 -2.44
CA ILE A 99 5.48 3.93 -3.63
C ILE A 99 4.66 4.32 -4.85
N LEU A 100 5.26 5.11 -5.74
CA LEU A 100 4.60 5.60 -6.95
C LEU A 100 4.66 4.59 -8.10
N ASN A 101 5.59 3.64 -8.06
CA ASN A 101 5.67 2.57 -9.05
C ASN A 101 4.59 1.51 -8.78
N THR A 102 3.58 1.48 -9.63
CA THR A 102 2.45 0.53 -9.52
C THR A 102 2.84 -0.92 -9.79
N GLN A 103 4.01 -1.16 -10.41
CA GLN A 103 4.52 -2.49 -10.71
C GLN A 103 5.45 -3.05 -9.62
N VAL A 104 5.60 -2.37 -8.49
CA VAL A 104 6.51 -2.79 -7.41
C VAL A 104 6.26 -4.23 -6.92
N GLY A 105 4.99 -4.67 -6.90
CA GLY A 105 4.63 -6.03 -6.55
C GLY A 105 5.18 -7.07 -7.53
N LEU A 106 5.11 -6.78 -8.84
CA LEU A 106 5.66 -7.64 -9.88
C LEU A 106 7.19 -7.70 -9.81
N LEU A 107 7.84 -6.57 -9.61
CA LEU A 107 9.31 -6.50 -9.41
C LEU A 107 9.75 -7.31 -8.18
N GLY A 108 8.98 -7.24 -7.09
CA GLY A 108 9.25 -8.03 -5.89
C GLY A 108 9.10 -9.53 -6.15
N ALA A 109 8.05 -9.94 -6.85
CA ALA A 109 7.81 -11.34 -7.22
C ALA A 109 8.92 -11.87 -8.14
N GLU A 110 9.37 -11.08 -9.14
CA GLU A 110 10.48 -11.42 -10.02
C GLU A 110 11.77 -11.61 -9.23
N THR A 111 12.11 -10.67 -8.36
CA THR A 111 13.31 -10.72 -7.52
C THR A 111 13.32 -11.98 -6.64
N GLU A 112 12.18 -12.32 -6.04
CA GLU A 112 12.06 -13.50 -5.19
C GLU A 112 12.16 -14.80 -6.01
N ALA A 113 11.56 -14.86 -7.20
CA ALA A 113 11.69 -16.00 -8.11
C ALA A 113 13.15 -16.23 -8.51
N GLN A 114 13.88 -15.19 -8.86
CA GLN A 114 15.32 -15.27 -9.18
C GLN A 114 16.14 -15.76 -7.99
N ARG A 115 15.85 -15.28 -6.77
CA ARG A 115 16.51 -15.72 -5.54
C ARG A 115 16.29 -17.20 -5.27
N LEU A 116 15.06 -17.68 -5.41
CA LEU A 116 14.71 -19.09 -5.22
C LEU A 116 15.39 -20.00 -6.24
N LEU A 117 15.39 -19.61 -7.51
CA LEU A 117 16.07 -20.36 -8.58
C LEU A 117 17.58 -20.44 -8.33
N SER A 118 18.21 -19.34 -7.95
CA SER A 118 19.66 -19.31 -7.64
C SER A 118 20.01 -20.23 -6.48
N ASN A 119 19.21 -20.22 -5.41
CA ASN A 119 19.42 -21.11 -4.27
C ASN A 119 19.23 -22.59 -4.65
N GLN A 120 18.26 -22.90 -5.49
CA GLN A 120 18.03 -24.28 -5.96
C GLN A 120 19.19 -24.81 -6.82
N LEU A 121 19.70 -23.96 -7.72
CA LEU A 121 20.89 -24.30 -8.53
C LEU A 121 22.12 -24.51 -7.65
N GLN A 122 22.37 -23.69 -6.66
CA GLN A 122 23.48 -23.85 -5.72
C GLN A 122 23.39 -25.19 -4.96
N ASN A 123 22.19 -25.55 -4.50
CA ASN A 123 21.94 -26.79 -3.79
C ASN A 123 22.21 -28.03 -4.69
N LEU A 124 21.80 -28.00 -5.96
CA LEU A 124 22.05 -29.08 -6.93
C LEU A 124 23.55 -29.26 -7.18
N LEU A 125 24.27 -28.15 -7.39
CA LEU A 125 25.74 -28.20 -7.61
C LEU A 125 26.48 -28.68 -6.37
N ALA A 126 26.02 -28.38 -5.17
CA ALA A 126 26.62 -28.86 -3.92
C ALA A 126 26.44 -30.37 -3.73
N VAL A 127 25.31 -30.95 -4.17
CA VAL A 127 25.07 -32.40 -4.13
C VAL A 127 25.97 -33.12 -5.11
N ASP A 128 26.15 -32.63 -6.34
CA ASP A 128 27.03 -33.24 -7.35
C ASP A 128 28.51 -33.25 -6.91
N SER A 129 28.96 -32.20 -6.23
CA SER A 129 30.32 -32.11 -5.71
C SER A 129 30.61 -33.14 -4.58
N SER A 130 29.58 -33.48 -3.79
CA SER A 130 29.70 -34.44 -2.68
C SER A 130 29.71 -35.92 -3.15
N THR A 131 29.11 -36.21 -4.30
CA THR A 131 29.07 -37.56 -4.87
C THR A 131 30.36 -37.94 -5.63
N ASN A 132 31.14 -36.94 -6.08
CA ASN A 132 32.35 -37.16 -6.86
C ASN A 132 33.65 -37.33 -6.01
N THR A 133 33.55 -37.25 -4.67
CA THR A 133 34.72 -37.37 -3.75
C THR A 133 34.86 -38.78 -3.15
N ASN A 134 33.97 -39.73 -3.48
CA ASN A 134 33.98 -41.12 -2.97
C ASN A 134 34.24 -42.16 -4.05
N ALA A 135 34.92 -41.80 -5.14
CA ALA A 135 35.37 -42.76 -6.17
C ALA A 135 36.89 -42.93 -6.14
#